data_6bc2d1718a7d4367bba04e8727360bc1
#
_entry.id   6bc2d1718a7d4367bba04e8727360bc1
#
_cell.length_a   1.000
_cell.length_b   1.000
_cell.length_c   1.000
_cell.angle_alpha   90.00
_cell.angle_beta   90.00
_cell.angle_gamma   90.00
#
_symmetry.space_group_name_H-M   'P 1'
#
loop_
_entity.id
_entity.type
_entity.pdbx_description
1 polymer ?
#
loop_
_entity_poly.entity_id
_entity_poly.type
_entity_poly.pdbx_seq_one_letter_code
_entity_poly.pdbx_strand_id
1 'polypeptide(L)'
;MIKYSSNVWIKIILFNLFIVACLGALMRFKIGFEFPYFDQKKIQHAHSNFAFVGWVTQTLLVLIVGVIAPFLNTIQLKKYNQLLWVNLFCAYGMLVSFIIQGYGLFSIAFSTISIALIVIFTILFFKQAAQFKQYFQAIKWFKGALVFAIFSALGTVALAYMMVTKNLHQTPYLASVYFYLHFQYNGWFFFACMGLFTGLANKFNVLIKNDKLIFGLLFWSCIPAYFLSTLWAHLPIWLYIIVVAAAITQFVGWILLLKSVFYHLHLESKCSNTMMFLIYFVAIAGFVKFTLQ
;
A
#
# COMPACT_ATOMS: atom_id res chain seq x y z
N MET A 1 -21.87 -20.81 -1.02
CA MET A 1 -21.22 -19.75 -1.84
C MET A 1 -21.00 -18.54 -0.96
N ILE A 2 -19.75 -18.14 -0.69
CA ILE A 2 -19.45 -17.00 0.20
C ILE A 2 -19.78 -15.71 -0.58
N LYS A 3 -20.84 -15.03 -0.15
CA LYS A 3 -21.27 -13.73 -0.72
C LYS A 3 -20.31 -12.64 -0.19
N TYR A 4 -19.92 -11.65 -1.04
CA TYR A 4 -19.19 -10.48 -0.56
C TYR A 4 -20.03 -9.75 0.48
N SER A 5 -19.51 -9.61 1.69
CA SER A 5 -20.14 -8.91 2.80
C SER A 5 -19.14 -7.95 3.42
N SER A 6 -19.41 -6.65 3.33
CA SER A 6 -18.56 -5.60 3.91
C SER A 6 -18.34 -5.81 5.42
N ASN A 7 -19.39 -6.19 6.16
CA ASN A 7 -19.30 -6.37 7.62
C ASN A 7 -18.38 -7.55 8.02
N VAL A 8 -18.37 -8.64 7.23
CA VAL A 8 -17.47 -9.77 7.49
C VAL A 8 -16.03 -9.34 7.25
N TRP A 9 -15.77 -8.64 6.14
CA TRP A 9 -14.43 -8.17 5.80
C TRP A 9 -13.89 -7.17 6.81
N ILE A 10 -14.71 -6.23 7.32
CA ILE A 10 -14.30 -5.28 8.36
C ILE A 10 -13.86 -6.01 9.62
N LYS A 11 -14.62 -7.02 10.08
CA LYS A 11 -14.22 -7.83 11.25
C LYS A 11 -12.90 -8.55 11.04
N ILE A 12 -12.68 -9.15 9.87
CA ILE A 12 -11.43 -9.83 9.51
C ILE A 12 -10.26 -8.84 9.53
N ILE A 13 -10.41 -7.67 8.91
CA ILE A 13 -9.38 -6.63 8.85
C ILE A 13 -8.99 -6.13 10.25
N LEU A 14 -9.96 -5.91 11.13
CA LEU A 14 -9.71 -5.49 12.51
C LEU A 14 -9.02 -6.61 13.32
N PHE A 15 -9.39 -7.85 13.09
CA PHE A 15 -8.72 -8.99 13.71
C PHE A 15 -7.28 -9.13 13.20
N ASN A 16 -7.03 -8.93 11.90
CA ASN A 16 -5.67 -8.93 11.36
C ASN A 16 -4.82 -7.79 11.96
N LEU A 17 -5.38 -6.59 12.14
CA LEU A 17 -4.72 -5.49 12.85
C LEU A 17 -4.36 -5.89 14.28
N PHE A 18 -5.26 -6.54 15.00
CA PHE A 18 -5.00 -7.03 16.35
C PHE A 18 -3.82 -8.01 16.38
N ILE A 19 -3.75 -8.97 15.44
CA ILE A 19 -2.61 -9.89 15.32
C ILE A 19 -1.30 -9.12 15.07
N VAL A 20 -1.30 -8.15 14.15
CA VAL A 20 -0.13 -7.29 13.88
C VAL A 20 0.31 -6.56 15.15
N ALA A 21 -0.62 -6.00 15.90
CA ALA A 21 -0.34 -5.29 17.15
C ALA A 21 0.26 -6.24 18.22
N CYS A 22 -0.30 -7.44 18.38
CA CYS A 22 0.23 -8.46 19.28
C CYS A 22 1.67 -8.88 18.93
N LEU A 23 1.95 -9.13 17.66
CA LEU A 23 3.30 -9.45 17.20
C LEU A 23 4.27 -8.29 17.42
N GLY A 24 3.84 -7.05 17.17
CA GLY A 24 4.63 -5.86 17.43
C GLY A 24 4.94 -5.67 18.93
N ALA A 25 3.95 -5.89 19.79
CA ALA A 25 4.12 -5.85 21.24
C ALA A 25 5.09 -6.97 21.72
N LEU A 26 4.93 -8.18 21.18
CA LEU A 26 5.82 -9.31 21.52
C LEU A 26 7.28 -9.01 21.13
N MET A 27 7.52 -8.44 19.94
CA MET A 27 8.87 -8.06 19.53
C MET A 27 9.49 -7.01 20.44
N ARG A 28 8.71 -6.03 20.91
CA ARG A 28 9.15 -5.01 21.87
C ARG A 28 9.45 -5.63 23.25
N PHE A 29 8.57 -6.52 23.73
CA PHE A 29 8.76 -7.25 24.97
C PHE A 29 10.09 -8.02 24.96
N LYS A 30 10.43 -8.71 23.86
CA LYS A 30 11.68 -9.47 23.70
C LYS A 30 12.95 -8.63 23.70
N ILE A 31 12.87 -7.31 23.53
CA ILE A 31 14.05 -6.42 23.66
C ILE A 31 14.42 -6.23 25.13
N GLY A 32 13.42 -6.17 26.01
CA GLY A 32 13.61 -5.91 27.44
C GLY A 32 13.62 -7.15 28.34
N PHE A 33 13.09 -8.27 27.85
CA PHE A 33 12.89 -9.48 28.64
C PHE A 33 13.28 -10.74 27.87
N GLU A 34 13.86 -11.72 28.56
CA GLU A 34 14.14 -13.02 27.97
C GLU A 34 12.84 -13.75 27.64
N PHE A 35 12.72 -14.17 26.40
CA PHE A 35 11.59 -14.96 25.91
C PHE A 35 12.06 -15.92 24.82
N PRO A 36 12.55 -17.11 25.20
CA PRO A 36 13.27 -18.02 24.31
C PRO A 36 12.36 -18.78 23.32
N TYR A 37 11.05 -18.78 23.55
CA TYR A 37 10.08 -19.62 22.78
C TYR A 37 9.98 -19.24 21.29
N PHE A 38 10.35 -18.03 20.91
CA PHE A 38 10.31 -17.56 19.53
C PHE A 38 11.61 -16.89 19.12
N ASP A 39 12.08 -17.18 17.91
CA ASP A 39 13.21 -16.47 17.30
C ASP A 39 12.81 -15.05 16.90
N GLN A 40 13.59 -14.06 17.30
CA GLN A 40 13.32 -12.63 17.07
C GLN A 40 13.21 -12.30 15.56
N LYS A 41 14.14 -12.83 14.76
CA LYS A 41 14.19 -12.57 13.31
C LYS A 41 13.00 -13.19 12.59
N LYS A 42 12.59 -14.40 12.99
CA LYS A 42 11.41 -15.08 12.43
C LYS A 42 10.13 -14.31 12.73
N ILE A 43 9.93 -13.82 13.97
CA ILE A 43 8.77 -13.00 14.33
C ILE A 43 8.80 -11.68 13.55
N GLN A 44 9.94 -11.05 13.39
CA GLN A 44 10.07 -9.81 12.63
C GLN A 44 9.60 -10.00 11.17
N HIS A 45 10.01 -11.10 10.53
CA HIS A 45 9.56 -11.44 9.18
C HIS A 45 8.05 -11.76 9.14
N ALA A 46 7.56 -12.53 10.10
CA ALA A 46 6.12 -12.84 10.22
C ALA A 46 5.29 -11.57 10.40
N HIS A 47 5.69 -10.70 11.34
CA HIS A 47 5.03 -9.42 11.61
C HIS A 47 5.00 -8.52 10.38
N SER A 48 6.15 -8.27 9.73
CA SER A 48 6.22 -7.36 8.59
C SER A 48 5.45 -7.86 7.38
N ASN A 49 5.58 -9.14 7.02
CA ASN A 49 4.84 -9.70 5.89
C ASN A 49 3.34 -9.74 6.16
N PHE A 50 2.91 -10.13 7.36
CA PHE A 50 1.49 -10.14 7.71
C PHE A 50 0.91 -8.72 7.81
N ALA A 51 1.66 -7.75 8.34
CA ALA A 51 1.25 -6.36 8.35
C ALA A 51 1.01 -5.81 6.94
N PHE A 52 1.90 -6.10 5.99
CA PHE A 52 1.77 -5.61 4.62
C PHE A 52 0.70 -6.34 3.84
N VAL A 53 0.67 -7.66 3.86
CA VAL A 53 -0.22 -8.47 3.02
C VAL A 53 -1.54 -8.78 3.71
N GLY A 54 -1.48 -9.24 4.97
CA GLY A 54 -2.65 -9.68 5.72
C GLY A 54 -3.49 -8.54 6.28
N TRP A 55 -2.86 -7.41 6.58
CA TRP A 55 -3.59 -6.26 7.10
C TRP A 55 -3.74 -5.15 6.08
N VAL A 56 -2.67 -4.42 5.71
CA VAL A 56 -2.82 -3.19 4.90
C VAL A 56 -3.29 -3.51 3.48
N THR A 57 -2.62 -4.43 2.77
CA THR A 57 -3.03 -4.79 1.40
C THR A 57 -4.43 -5.41 1.39
N GLN A 58 -4.74 -6.33 2.32
CA GLN A 58 -6.08 -6.91 2.44
C GLN A 58 -7.14 -5.84 2.66
N THR A 59 -6.87 -4.86 3.54
CA THR A 59 -7.76 -3.72 3.80
C THR A 59 -8.00 -2.90 2.54
N LEU A 60 -6.93 -2.50 1.86
CA LEU A 60 -7.04 -1.68 0.65
C LEU A 60 -7.78 -2.40 -0.47
N LEU A 61 -7.49 -3.68 -0.70
CA LEU A 61 -8.21 -4.48 -1.70
C LEU A 61 -9.70 -4.60 -1.38
N VAL A 62 -10.05 -4.88 -0.13
CA VAL A 62 -11.46 -4.94 0.32
C VAL A 62 -12.16 -3.61 0.10
N LEU A 63 -11.54 -2.50 0.49
CA LEU A 63 -12.13 -1.17 0.33
C LEU A 63 -12.24 -0.75 -1.14
N ILE A 64 -11.25 -1.05 -1.98
CA ILE A 64 -11.33 -0.85 -3.43
C ILE A 64 -12.50 -1.63 -4.02
N VAL A 65 -12.63 -2.93 -3.68
CA VAL A 65 -13.76 -3.75 -4.12
C VAL A 65 -15.07 -3.16 -3.63
N GLY A 66 -15.13 -2.65 -2.38
CA GLY A 66 -16.30 -1.95 -1.84
C GLY A 66 -16.73 -0.72 -2.67
N VAL A 67 -15.75 0.05 -3.17
CA VAL A 67 -16.03 1.22 -4.04
C VAL A 67 -16.55 0.80 -5.41
N ILE A 68 -16.00 -0.26 -6.01
CA ILE A 68 -16.37 -0.68 -7.37
C ILE A 68 -17.53 -1.68 -7.41
N ALA A 69 -17.88 -2.31 -6.27
CA ALA A 69 -18.92 -3.34 -6.19
C ALA A 69 -20.29 -2.94 -6.81
N PRO A 70 -20.76 -1.69 -6.66
CA PRO A 70 -22.04 -1.27 -7.28
C PRO A 70 -22.05 -1.35 -8.81
N PHE A 71 -20.88 -1.36 -9.46
CA PHE A 71 -20.73 -1.39 -10.92
C PHE A 71 -20.40 -2.78 -11.47
N LEU A 72 -20.24 -3.76 -10.59
CA LEU A 72 -19.85 -5.12 -10.94
C LEU A 72 -21.09 -6.02 -11.04
N ASN A 73 -21.13 -6.88 -12.06
CA ASN A 73 -22.09 -7.96 -12.07
C ASN A 73 -21.71 -9.07 -11.05
N THR A 74 -22.64 -9.97 -10.77
CA THR A 74 -22.48 -11.02 -9.77
C THR A 74 -21.23 -11.91 -10.02
N ILE A 75 -20.93 -12.21 -11.29
CA ILE A 75 -19.79 -13.04 -11.67
C ILE A 75 -18.47 -12.30 -11.41
N GLN A 76 -18.42 -11.02 -11.77
CA GLN A 76 -17.24 -10.17 -11.54
C GLN A 76 -16.98 -10.00 -10.03
N LEU A 77 -18.00 -9.66 -9.26
CA LEU A 77 -17.88 -9.52 -7.81
C LEU A 77 -17.44 -10.82 -7.14
N LYS A 78 -17.93 -11.97 -7.61
CA LYS A 78 -17.49 -13.28 -7.12
C LYS A 78 -16.00 -13.49 -7.35
N LYS A 79 -15.44 -13.12 -8.51
CA LYS A 79 -14.00 -13.23 -8.81
C LYS A 79 -13.17 -12.40 -7.84
N TYR A 80 -13.53 -11.13 -7.60
CA TYR A 80 -12.84 -10.31 -6.61
C TYR A 80 -12.91 -10.90 -5.20
N ASN A 81 -14.10 -11.35 -4.79
CA ASN A 81 -14.25 -11.97 -3.47
C ASN A 81 -13.39 -13.24 -3.32
N GLN A 82 -13.26 -14.06 -4.36
CA GLN A 82 -12.34 -15.21 -4.37
C GLN A 82 -10.89 -14.77 -4.20
N LEU A 83 -10.43 -13.73 -4.93
CA LEU A 83 -9.08 -13.20 -4.78
C LEU A 83 -8.81 -12.69 -3.36
N LEU A 84 -9.79 -12.01 -2.72
CA LEU A 84 -9.67 -11.56 -1.34
C LEU A 84 -9.48 -12.73 -0.37
N TRP A 85 -10.25 -13.82 -0.53
CA TRP A 85 -10.12 -15.01 0.32
C TRP A 85 -8.79 -15.74 0.12
N VAL A 86 -8.35 -15.87 -1.14
CA VAL A 86 -7.05 -16.52 -1.42
C VAL A 86 -5.90 -15.66 -0.89
N ASN A 87 -5.97 -14.32 -1.00
CA ASN A 87 -4.96 -13.44 -0.41
C ASN A 87 -4.92 -13.58 1.12
N LEU A 88 -6.08 -13.64 1.77
CA LEU A 88 -6.18 -13.86 3.21
C LEU A 88 -5.54 -15.20 3.60
N PHE A 89 -5.85 -16.27 2.88
CA PHE A 89 -5.25 -17.60 3.10
C PHE A 89 -3.73 -17.54 2.97
N CYS A 90 -3.20 -16.91 1.92
CA CYS A 90 -1.76 -16.73 1.72
C CYS A 90 -1.12 -15.92 2.85
N ALA A 91 -1.81 -14.86 3.33
CA ALA A 91 -1.32 -14.04 4.43
C ALA A 91 -1.16 -14.84 5.73
N TYR A 92 -2.14 -15.66 6.09
CA TYR A 92 -2.03 -16.57 7.24
C TYR A 92 -1.01 -17.69 7.01
N GLY A 93 -0.91 -18.21 5.79
CA GLY A 93 0.13 -19.14 5.41
C GLY A 93 1.53 -18.56 5.60
N MET A 94 1.75 -17.29 5.19
CA MET A 94 2.99 -16.57 5.46
C MET A 94 3.22 -16.37 6.95
N LEU A 95 2.22 -15.92 7.70
CA LEU A 95 2.32 -15.70 9.14
C LEU A 95 2.86 -16.95 9.86
N VAL A 96 2.22 -18.09 9.65
CA VAL A 96 2.58 -19.35 10.29
C VAL A 96 3.94 -19.85 9.80
N SER A 97 4.18 -19.87 8.49
CA SER A 97 5.42 -20.39 7.93
C SER A 97 6.64 -19.56 8.32
N PHE A 98 6.54 -18.22 8.39
CA PHE A 98 7.64 -17.37 8.85
C PHE A 98 7.95 -17.58 10.33
N ILE A 99 6.94 -17.78 11.20
CA ILE A 99 7.17 -18.07 12.62
C ILE A 99 7.91 -19.41 12.79
N ILE A 100 7.54 -20.45 12.03
CA ILE A 100 8.10 -21.78 12.20
C ILE A 100 9.49 -21.88 11.55
N GLN A 101 9.60 -21.56 10.27
CA GLN A 101 10.80 -21.84 9.48
C GLN A 101 11.59 -20.60 9.05
N GLY A 102 11.04 -19.39 9.22
CA GLY A 102 11.63 -18.18 8.64
C GLY A 102 11.48 -18.18 7.11
N TYR A 103 12.52 -17.75 6.40
CA TYR A 103 12.57 -17.88 4.94
C TYR A 103 12.80 -19.34 4.54
N GLY A 104 11.75 -20.01 4.10
CA GLY A 104 11.76 -21.39 3.64
C GLY A 104 10.77 -21.59 2.51
N LEU A 105 10.64 -22.83 2.03
CA LEU A 105 9.83 -23.16 0.87
C LEU A 105 8.38 -22.67 0.98
N PHE A 106 7.72 -22.90 2.11
CA PHE A 106 6.32 -22.50 2.30
C PHE A 106 6.14 -20.99 2.39
N SER A 107 7.01 -20.27 3.12
CA SER A 107 6.92 -18.81 3.22
C SER A 107 7.16 -18.13 1.88
N ILE A 108 8.10 -18.63 1.08
CA ILE A 108 8.38 -18.16 -0.28
C ILE A 108 7.19 -18.47 -1.21
N ALA A 109 6.64 -19.69 -1.13
CA ALA A 109 5.49 -20.11 -1.95
C ALA A 109 4.26 -19.20 -1.70
N PHE A 110 3.87 -18.99 -0.42
CA PHE A 110 2.76 -18.09 -0.08
C PHE A 110 3.01 -16.64 -0.51
N SER A 111 4.23 -16.15 -0.36
CA SER A 111 4.61 -14.81 -0.82
C SER A 111 4.49 -14.68 -2.34
N THR A 112 4.96 -15.68 -3.09
CA THR A 112 4.87 -15.71 -4.55
C THR A 112 3.42 -15.76 -5.04
N ILE A 113 2.57 -16.59 -4.41
CA ILE A 113 1.14 -16.65 -4.74
C ILE A 113 0.48 -15.29 -4.46
N SER A 114 0.83 -14.63 -3.34
CA SER A 114 0.29 -13.30 -3.01
C SER A 114 0.68 -12.24 -4.06
N ILE A 115 1.91 -12.29 -4.58
CA ILE A 115 2.33 -11.42 -5.70
C ILE A 115 1.51 -11.71 -6.95
N ALA A 116 1.33 -12.99 -7.31
CA ALA A 116 0.51 -13.38 -8.46
C ALA A 116 -0.94 -12.90 -8.32
N LEU A 117 -1.50 -12.92 -7.11
CA LEU A 117 -2.86 -12.42 -6.84
C LEU A 117 -2.98 -10.91 -7.10
N ILE A 118 -1.99 -10.10 -6.69
CA ILE A 118 -1.96 -8.66 -6.98
C ILE A 118 -1.92 -8.42 -8.51
N VAL A 119 -1.14 -9.19 -9.24
CA VAL A 119 -1.10 -9.11 -10.72
C VAL A 119 -2.47 -9.45 -11.33
N ILE A 120 -3.09 -10.55 -10.91
CA ILE A 120 -4.42 -10.99 -11.38
C ILE A 120 -5.48 -9.92 -11.04
N PHE A 121 -5.46 -9.40 -9.81
CA PHE A 121 -6.36 -8.33 -9.38
C PHE A 121 -6.18 -7.08 -10.26
N THR A 122 -4.95 -6.70 -10.52
CA THR A 122 -4.62 -5.56 -11.39
C THR A 122 -5.15 -5.75 -12.79
N ILE A 123 -4.93 -6.91 -13.41
CA ILE A 123 -5.42 -7.22 -14.76
C ILE A 123 -6.95 -7.14 -14.80
N LEU A 124 -7.65 -7.73 -13.84
CA LEU A 124 -9.10 -7.68 -13.75
C LEU A 124 -9.61 -6.25 -13.59
N PHE A 125 -8.99 -5.47 -12.70
CA PHE A 125 -9.35 -4.08 -12.46
C PHE A 125 -9.20 -3.23 -13.72
N PHE A 126 -8.07 -3.34 -14.42
CA PHE A 126 -7.83 -2.57 -15.66
C PHE A 126 -8.81 -2.94 -16.78
N LYS A 127 -9.13 -4.24 -16.95
CA LYS A 127 -10.13 -4.71 -17.92
C LYS A 127 -11.53 -4.14 -17.67
N GLN A 128 -11.86 -3.86 -16.41
CA GLN A 128 -13.20 -3.40 -16.02
C GLN A 128 -13.24 -1.89 -15.75
N ALA A 129 -12.11 -1.20 -15.79
CA ALA A 129 -12.01 0.20 -15.40
C ALA A 129 -12.92 1.15 -16.21
N ALA A 130 -13.27 0.78 -17.46
CA ALA A 130 -14.20 1.54 -18.29
C ALA A 130 -15.65 1.54 -17.73
N GLN A 131 -16.02 0.56 -16.90
CA GLN A 131 -17.34 0.47 -16.26
C GLN A 131 -17.50 1.46 -15.09
N PHE A 132 -16.38 2.00 -14.56
CA PHE A 132 -16.35 2.82 -13.35
C PHE A 132 -16.33 4.33 -13.62
N LYS A 133 -16.91 4.79 -14.75
CA LYS A 133 -16.85 6.19 -15.21
C LYS A 133 -17.29 7.21 -14.17
N GLN A 134 -18.29 6.88 -13.34
CA GLN A 134 -18.81 7.77 -12.30
C GLN A 134 -17.77 8.14 -11.23
N TYR A 135 -16.77 7.28 -11.00
CA TYR A 135 -15.68 7.50 -10.02
C TYR A 135 -14.35 7.77 -10.73
N PHE A 136 -14.36 8.50 -11.82
CA PHE A 136 -13.19 8.73 -12.68
C PHE A 136 -11.94 9.18 -11.90
N GLN A 137 -12.06 10.08 -10.92
CA GLN A 137 -10.93 10.52 -10.10
C GLN A 137 -10.36 9.35 -9.27
N ALA A 138 -11.20 8.64 -8.52
CA ALA A 138 -10.78 7.51 -7.70
C ALA A 138 -10.12 6.39 -8.53
N ILE A 139 -10.70 6.06 -9.69
CA ILE A 139 -10.19 5.00 -10.58
C ILE A 139 -8.78 5.29 -11.07
N LYS A 140 -8.47 6.54 -11.36
CA LYS A 140 -7.11 6.93 -11.77
C LYS A 140 -6.10 6.67 -10.65
N TRP A 141 -6.43 7.04 -9.43
CA TRP A 141 -5.58 6.79 -8.26
C TRP A 141 -5.41 5.29 -7.98
N PHE A 142 -6.49 4.51 -8.08
CA PHE A 142 -6.40 3.05 -7.94
C PHE A 142 -5.55 2.40 -9.02
N LYS A 143 -5.62 2.86 -10.27
CA LYS A 143 -4.72 2.39 -11.35
C LYS A 143 -3.27 2.67 -11.01
N GLY A 144 -2.95 3.88 -10.56
CA GLY A 144 -1.60 4.24 -10.11
C GLY A 144 -1.12 3.38 -8.95
N ALA A 145 -1.98 3.16 -7.96
CA ALA A 145 -1.71 2.29 -6.82
C ALA A 145 -1.34 0.86 -7.26
N LEU A 146 -2.15 0.27 -8.13
CA LEU A 146 -1.94 -1.10 -8.60
C LEU A 146 -0.68 -1.24 -9.47
N VAL A 147 -0.33 -0.22 -10.25
CA VAL A 147 0.96 -0.18 -10.97
C VAL A 147 2.12 -0.19 -9.98
N PHE A 148 2.07 0.63 -8.93
CA PHE A 148 3.12 0.65 -7.91
C PHE A 148 3.15 -0.61 -7.05
N ALA A 149 2.02 -1.30 -6.85
CA ALA A 149 2.00 -2.61 -6.21
C ALA A 149 2.82 -3.65 -7.00
N ILE A 150 2.73 -3.62 -8.34
CA ILE A 150 3.56 -4.45 -9.23
C ILE A 150 5.04 -4.02 -9.15
N PHE A 151 5.34 -2.72 -9.14
CA PHE A 151 6.72 -2.23 -8.98
C PHE A 151 7.31 -2.70 -7.65
N SER A 152 6.56 -2.56 -6.55
CA SER A 152 6.97 -3.07 -5.25
C SER A 152 7.32 -4.57 -5.31
N ALA A 153 6.51 -5.37 -6.00
CA ALA A 153 6.75 -6.80 -6.15
C ALA A 153 8.09 -7.13 -6.86
N LEU A 154 8.58 -6.28 -7.76
CA LEU A 154 9.89 -6.49 -8.40
C LEU A 154 11.03 -6.50 -7.38
N GLY A 155 10.97 -5.66 -6.35
CA GLY A 155 11.95 -5.65 -5.26
C GLY A 155 11.94 -6.97 -4.47
N THR A 156 10.77 -7.53 -4.18
CA THR A 156 10.67 -8.83 -3.48
C THR A 156 11.12 -9.99 -4.35
N VAL A 157 10.88 -9.96 -5.67
CA VAL A 157 11.39 -10.95 -6.62
C VAL A 157 12.92 -10.91 -6.68
N ALA A 158 13.52 -9.70 -6.73
CA ALA A 158 14.97 -9.53 -6.70
C ALA A 158 15.59 -10.09 -5.41
N LEU A 159 14.96 -9.84 -4.25
CA LEU A 159 15.39 -10.42 -2.97
C LEU A 159 15.31 -11.95 -2.97
N ALA A 160 14.21 -12.52 -3.47
CA ALA A 160 14.05 -13.97 -3.58
C ALA A 160 15.13 -14.59 -4.49
N TYR A 161 15.41 -13.97 -5.63
CA TYR A 161 16.48 -14.39 -6.54
C TYR A 161 17.84 -14.39 -5.85
N MET A 162 18.22 -13.32 -5.15
CA MET A 162 19.48 -13.24 -4.42
C MET A 162 19.58 -14.29 -3.30
N MET A 163 18.48 -14.62 -2.64
CA MET A 163 18.45 -15.68 -1.63
C MET A 163 18.64 -17.07 -2.23
N VAL A 164 17.99 -17.38 -3.35
CA VAL A 164 18.10 -18.68 -4.05
C VAL A 164 19.51 -18.89 -4.58
N THR A 165 20.10 -17.85 -5.18
CA THR A 165 21.46 -17.90 -5.76
C THR A 165 22.56 -17.78 -4.71
N LYS A 166 22.22 -17.54 -3.44
CA LYS A 166 23.15 -17.26 -2.32
C LYS A 166 24.09 -16.08 -2.61
N ASN A 167 23.73 -15.20 -3.51
CA ASN A 167 24.49 -14.02 -3.91
C ASN A 167 23.99 -12.80 -3.12
N LEU A 168 24.34 -12.76 -1.83
CA LEU A 168 23.85 -11.73 -0.90
C LEU A 168 24.87 -10.58 -0.74
N HIS A 169 25.16 -9.88 -1.85
CA HIS A 169 25.92 -8.64 -1.74
C HIS A 169 25.08 -7.55 -1.07
N GLN A 170 25.66 -6.87 -0.10
CA GLN A 170 24.95 -5.89 0.77
C GLN A 170 24.29 -4.78 -0.03
N THR A 171 24.98 -4.20 -1.01
CA THR A 171 24.46 -3.08 -1.81
C THR A 171 23.20 -3.44 -2.60
N PRO A 172 23.17 -4.45 -3.48
CA PRO A 172 21.95 -4.82 -4.22
C PRO A 172 20.86 -5.37 -3.30
N TYR A 173 21.21 -6.04 -2.21
CA TYR A 173 20.25 -6.50 -1.23
C TYR A 173 19.49 -5.33 -0.59
N LEU A 174 20.21 -4.35 -0.03
CA LEU A 174 19.60 -3.16 0.57
C LEU A 174 18.83 -2.33 -0.46
N ALA A 175 19.38 -2.14 -1.67
CA ALA A 175 18.68 -1.45 -2.74
C ALA A 175 17.34 -2.12 -3.07
N SER A 176 17.28 -3.45 -3.13
CA SER A 176 16.04 -4.21 -3.38
C SER A 176 15.04 -4.09 -2.22
N VAL A 177 15.51 -4.10 -0.96
CA VAL A 177 14.67 -3.88 0.22
C VAL A 177 14.05 -2.48 0.15
N TYR A 178 14.85 -1.44 -0.09
CA TYR A 178 14.35 -0.07 -0.19
C TYR A 178 13.44 0.14 -1.39
N PHE A 179 13.70 -0.56 -2.52
CA PHE A 179 12.84 -0.54 -3.69
C PHE A 179 11.45 -1.09 -3.36
N TYR A 180 11.41 -2.27 -2.73
CA TYR A 180 10.18 -2.87 -2.25
C TYR A 180 9.42 -1.91 -1.31
N LEU A 181 10.08 -1.42 -0.26
CA LEU A 181 9.45 -0.58 0.76
C LEU A 181 8.99 0.76 0.19
N HIS A 182 9.80 1.40 -0.67
CA HIS A 182 9.45 2.68 -1.27
C HIS A 182 8.15 2.58 -2.10
N PHE A 183 8.09 1.64 -3.04
CA PHE A 183 6.89 1.47 -3.87
C PHE A 183 5.71 0.86 -3.12
N GLN A 184 5.95 0.17 -2.00
CA GLN A 184 4.90 -0.31 -1.12
C GLN A 184 4.24 0.85 -0.38
N TYR A 185 5.02 1.71 0.29
CA TYR A 185 4.50 2.81 1.11
C TYR A 185 4.09 4.02 0.29
N ASN A 186 5.02 4.55 -0.52
CA ASN A 186 4.83 5.79 -1.26
C ASN A 186 4.07 5.59 -2.57
N GLY A 187 4.06 4.37 -3.08
CA GLY A 187 3.29 3.96 -4.26
C GLY A 187 1.95 3.32 -3.87
N TRP A 188 1.96 2.01 -3.62
CA TRP A 188 0.74 1.22 -3.44
C TRP A 188 -0.18 1.77 -2.33
N PHE A 189 0.32 1.91 -1.12
CA PHE A 189 -0.51 2.35 0.02
C PHE A 189 -0.99 3.79 -0.15
N PHE A 190 -0.09 4.70 -0.47
CA PHE A 190 -0.44 6.12 -0.61
C PHE A 190 -1.47 6.34 -1.73
N PHE A 191 -1.25 5.81 -2.93
CA PHE A 191 -2.15 6.01 -4.05
C PHE A 191 -3.50 5.29 -3.86
N ALA A 192 -3.53 4.12 -3.20
CA ALA A 192 -4.78 3.45 -2.85
C ALA A 192 -5.59 4.28 -1.83
N CYS A 193 -4.96 4.82 -0.80
CA CYS A 193 -5.61 5.72 0.16
C CYS A 193 -6.14 6.98 -0.54
N MET A 194 -5.39 7.56 -1.47
CA MET A 194 -5.85 8.70 -2.27
C MET A 194 -7.05 8.35 -3.15
N GLY A 195 -7.07 7.15 -3.74
CA GLY A 195 -8.21 6.65 -4.48
C GLY A 195 -9.45 6.49 -3.61
N LEU A 196 -9.29 5.98 -2.39
CA LEU A 196 -10.39 5.86 -1.42
C LEU A 196 -10.89 7.23 -0.97
N PHE A 197 -9.98 8.17 -0.69
CA PHE A 197 -10.31 9.53 -0.31
C PHE A 197 -11.09 10.24 -1.42
N THR A 198 -10.60 10.20 -2.67
CA THR A 198 -11.29 10.82 -3.82
C THR A 198 -12.61 10.14 -4.11
N GLY A 199 -12.72 8.82 -3.94
CA GLY A 199 -13.98 8.07 -4.05
C GLY A 199 -15.00 8.47 -2.99
N LEU A 200 -14.54 8.73 -1.76
CA LEU A 200 -15.39 9.24 -0.69
C LEU A 200 -15.83 10.68 -0.97
N ALA A 201 -14.91 11.56 -1.39
CA ALA A 201 -15.21 12.94 -1.76
C ALA A 201 -16.29 13.00 -2.87
N ASN A 202 -16.20 12.15 -3.88
CA ASN A 202 -17.19 12.07 -4.94
C ASN A 202 -18.60 11.70 -4.44
N LYS A 203 -18.73 10.90 -3.37
CA LYS A 203 -20.04 10.61 -2.75
C LYS A 203 -20.69 11.85 -2.15
N PHE A 204 -19.91 12.82 -1.75
CA PHE A 204 -20.37 14.12 -1.24
C PHE A 204 -20.41 15.20 -2.33
N ASN A 205 -20.29 14.83 -3.61
CA ASN A 205 -20.20 15.73 -4.76
C ASN A 205 -19.01 16.71 -4.71
N VAL A 206 -17.97 16.37 -3.96
CA VAL A 206 -16.73 17.13 -3.89
C VAL A 206 -15.75 16.60 -4.93
N LEU A 207 -15.43 17.43 -5.93
CA LEU A 207 -14.44 17.10 -6.95
C LEU A 207 -13.13 17.84 -6.66
N ILE A 208 -12.03 17.08 -6.62
CA ILE A 208 -10.70 17.68 -6.44
C ILE A 208 -10.33 18.47 -7.69
N LYS A 209 -10.14 19.79 -7.53
CA LYS A 209 -9.72 20.68 -8.60
C LYS A 209 -8.29 20.32 -9.04
N ASN A 210 -8.03 20.38 -10.35
CA ASN A 210 -6.71 20.02 -10.93
C ASN A 210 -6.21 18.62 -10.60
N ASP A 211 -7.12 17.69 -10.30
CA ASP A 211 -6.81 16.31 -9.92
C ASP A 211 -5.87 15.59 -10.91
N LYS A 212 -5.98 15.84 -12.23
CA LYS A 212 -5.06 15.28 -13.22
C LYS A 212 -3.62 15.77 -13.02
N LEU A 213 -3.43 17.05 -12.77
CA LEU A 213 -2.11 17.66 -12.52
C LEU A 213 -1.53 17.12 -11.21
N ILE A 214 -2.31 17.14 -10.13
CA ILE A 214 -1.89 16.65 -8.81
C ILE A 214 -1.48 15.17 -8.89
N PHE A 215 -2.30 14.35 -9.52
CA PHE A 215 -1.96 12.94 -9.76
C PHE A 215 -0.66 12.80 -10.54
N GLY A 216 -0.50 13.54 -11.64
CA GLY A 216 0.71 13.48 -12.48
C GLY A 216 1.97 13.87 -11.72
N LEU A 217 1.93 14.99 -10.96
CA LEU A 217 3.04 15.43 -10.12
C LEU A 217 3.46 14.34 -9.11
N LEU A 218 2.51 13.77 -8.38
CA LEU A 218 2.79 12.75 -7.36
C LEU A 218 3.19 11.41 -7.98
N PHE A 219 2.56 10.98 -9.08
CA PHE A 219 2.82 9.70 -9.71
C PHE A 219 4.21 9.63 -10.34
N TRP A 220 4.54 10.61 -11.19
CA TRP A 220 5.82 10.59 -11.90
C TRP A 220 7.01 10.88 -11.00
N SER A 221 6.85 11.76 -10.01
CA SER A 221 7.92 12.02 -9.03
C SER A 221 8.15 10.86 -8.06
N CYS A 222 7.15 10.01 -7.82
CA CYS A 222 7.31 8.83 -6.97
C CYS A 222 8.39 7.88 -7.51
N ILE A 223 8.58 7.79 -8.82
CA ILE A 223 9.56 6.88 -9.43
C ILE A 223 11.00 7.29 -9.06
N PRO A 224 11.49 8.49 -9.39
CA PRO A 224 12.86 8.88 -9.02
C PRO A 224 13.03 9.15 -7.52
N ALA A 225 11.97 9.44 -6.77
CA ALA A 225 12.03 9.60 -5.32
C ALA A 225 12.47 8.31 -4.59
N TYR A 226 12.46 7.15 -5.24
CA TYR A 226 13.08 5.93 -4.72
C TYR A 226 14.54 6.16 -4.33
N PHE A 227 15.28 6.91 -5.12
CA PHE A 227 16.70 7.16 -4.87
C PHE A 227 16.98 8.01 -3.62
N LEU A 228 15.98 8.68 -3.03
CA LEU A 228 16.11 9.26 -1.68
C LEU A 228 16.43 8.20 -0.62
N SER A 229 15.94 6.98 -0.81
CA SER A 229 16.22 5.86 0.09
C SER A 229 17.58 5.19 -0.19
N THR A 230 18.28 5.59 -1.24
CA THR A 230 19.56 4.99 -1.66
C THR A 230 20.70 6.02 -1.76
N LEU A 231 20.60 7.18 -1.09
CA LEU A 231 21.65 8.21 -1.07
C LEU A 231 23.00 7.70 -0.54
N TRP A 232 23.00 6.64 0.25
CA TRP A 232 24.18 5.92 0.72
C TRP A 232 24.98 5.22 -0.41
N ALA A 233 24.40 5.05 -1.61
CA ALA A 233 24.98 4.31 -2.73
C ALA A 233 25.81 5.18 -3.71
N HIS A 234 26.31 6.35 -3.29
CA HIS A 234 27.15 7.25 -4.11
C HIS A 234 26.53 7.54 -5.49
N LEU A 235 25.38 8.20 -5.50
CA LEU A 235 24.66 8.55 -6.72
C LEU A 235 25.44 9.57 -7.57
N PRO A 236 25.44 9.45 -8.92
CA PRO A 236 26.01 10.47 -9.79
C PRO A 236 25.22 11.78 -9.68
N ILE A 237 25.91 12.92 -9.87
CA ILE A 237 25.36 14.25 -9.64
C ILE A 237 24.05 14.53 -10.42
N TRP A 238 23.96 14.05 -11.66
CA TRP A 238 22.75 14.22 -12.48
C TRP A 238 21.54 13.51 -11.86
N LEU A 239 21.74 12.32 -11.28
CA LEU A 239 20.68 11.56 -10.62
C LEU A 239 20.27 12.26 -9.32
N TYR A 240 21.23 12.80 -8.56
CA TYR A 240 20.96 13.58 -7.37
C TYR A 240 20.07 14.80 -7.68
N ILE A 241 20.34 15.51 -8.75
CA ILE A 241 19.50 16.66 -9.20
C ILE A 241 18.06 16.19 -9.49
N ILE A 242 17.90 15.07 -10.19
CA ILE A 242 16.56 14.49 -10.50
C ILE A 242 15.82 14.12 -9.20
N VAL A 243 16.51 13.58 -8.22
CA VAL A 243 15.94 13.18 -6.93
C VAL A 243 15.45 14.38 -6.14
N VAL A 244 16.25 15.47 -6.09
CA VAL A 244 15.86 16.72 -5.44
C VAL A 244 14.64 17.33 -6.16
N ALA A 245 14.66 17.37 -7.49
CA ALA A 245 13.51 17.84 -8.27
C ALA A 245 12.25 17.01 -8.01
N ALA A 246 12.39 15.69 -7.85
CA ALA A 246 11.28 14.81 -7.51
C ALA A 246 10.71 15.12 -6.12
N ALA A 247 11.55 15.33 -5.11
CA ALA A 247 11.13 15.69 -3.75
C ALA A 247 10.34 17.02 -3.74
N ILE A 248 10.87 18.04 -4.44
CA ILE A 248 10.18 19.34 -4.59
C ILE A 248 8.84 19.14 -5.31
N THR A 249 8.80 18.32 -6.37
CA THR A 249 7.57 18.05 -7.14
C THR A 249 6.51 17.36 -6.28
N GLN A 250 6.90 16.42 -5.42
CA GLN A 250 5.99 15.75 -4.46
C GLN A 250 5.43 16.75 -3.45
N PHE A 251 6.28 17.62 -2.91
CA PHE A 251 5.86 18.66 -1.99
C PHE A 251 4.86 19.62 -2.64
N VAL A 252 5.15 20.11 -3.85
CA VAL A 252 4.22 20.95 -4.62
C VAL A 252 2.90 20.23 -4.89
N GLY A 253 2.95 18.97 -5.32
CA GLY A 253 1.75 18.13 -5.54
C GLY A 253 0.90 18.00 -4.28
N TRP A 254 1.53 17.82 -3.12
CA TRP A 254 0.85 17.77 -1.82
C TRP A 254 0.17 19.08 -1.46
N ILE A 255 0.87 20.22 -1.59
CA ILE A 255 0.30 21.55 -1.33
C ILE A 255 -0.90 21.85 -2.24
N LEU A 256 -0.80 21.52 -3.53
CA LEU A 256 -1.92 21.69 -4.46
C LEU A 256 -3.14 20.82 -4.08
N LEU A 257 -2.88 19.60 -3.63
CA LEU A 257 -3.93 18.71 -3.10
C LEU A 257 -4.62 19.35 -1.89
N LEU A 258 -3.84 19.79 -0.90
CA LEU A 258 -4.39 20.42 0.30
C LEU A 258 -5.19 21.68 -0.03
N LYS A 259 -4.69 22.55 -0.90
CA LYS A 259 -5.43 23.74 -1.36
C LYS A 259 -6.78 23.35 -1.97
N SER A 260 -6.81 22.32 -2.81
CA SER A 260 -8.06 21.86 -3.43
C SER A 260 -9.04 21.28 -2.40
N VAL A 261 -8.56 20.47 -1.46
CA VAL A 261 -9.39 19.85 -0.41
C VAL A 261 -9.97 20.93 0.52
N PHE A 262 -9.14 21.84 1.07
CA PHE A 262 -9.59 22.84 2.01
C PHE A 262 -10.50 23.90 1.37
N TYR A 263 -10.31 24.22 0.09
CA TYR A 263 -11.21 25.10 -0.63
C TYR A 263 -12.65 24.57 -0.63
N HIS A 264 -12.83 23.28 -0.91
CA HIS A 264 -14.16 22.64 -0.91
C HIS A 264 -14.74 22.44 0.49
N LEU A 265 -13.90 22.11 1.46
CA LEU A 265 -14.35 21.94 2.86
C LEU A 265 -14.86 23.26 3.46
N HIS A 266 -14.30 24.39 3.08
CA HIS A 266 -14.74 25.71 3.53
C HIS A 266 -16.12 26.10 2.94
N LEU A 267 -16.46 25.58 1.77
CA LEU A 267 -17.73 25.85 1.09
C LEU A 267 -18.88 24.92 1.57
N GLU A 268 -18.57 23.76 2.09
CA GLU A 268 -19.56 22.77 2.52
C GLU A 268 -19.50 22.54 4.03
N SER A 269 -20.47 23.11 4.77
CA SER A 269 -20.62 22.97 6.23
C SER A 269 -21.07 21.57 6.71
N LYS A 270 -20.90 20.54 5.87
CA LYS A 270 -21.44 19.17 6.11
C LYS A 270 -20.47 18.19 6.78
N CYS A 271 -19.24 18.58 7.09
CA CYS A 271 -18.27 17.69 7.71
C CYS A 271 -18.41 17.66 9.23
N SER A 272 -18.43 16.47 9.84
CA SER A 272 -18.37 16.35 11.30
C SER A 272 -17.02 16.85 11.83
N ASN A 273 -16.99 17.32 13.07
CA ASN A 273 -15.76 17.75 13.75
C ASN A 273 -14.67 16.68 13.74
N THR A 274 -15.04 15.42 13.93
CA THR A 274 -14.12 14.27 13.88
C THR A 274 -13.50 14.10 12.48
N MET A 275 -14.30 14.25 11.43
CA MET A 275 -13.80 14.15 10.06
C MET A 275 -12.83 15.30 9.73
N MET A 276 -13.16 16.53 10.16
CA MET A 276 -12.28 17.69 10.01
C MET A 276 -10.96 17.49 10.76
N PHE A 277 -11.01 17.00 12.00
CA PHE A 277 -9.81 16.68 12.78
C PHE A 277 -8.92 15.68 12.05
N LEU A 278 -9.48 14.58 11.52
CA LEU A 278 -8.71 13.58 10.78
C LEU A 278 -8.09 14.14 9.50
N ILE A 279 -8.80 15.02 8.77
CA ILE A 279 -8.26 15.66 7.56
C ILE A 279 -7.08 16.59 7.92
N TYR A 280 -7.20 17.40 8.96
CA TYR A 280 -6.09 18.24 9.43
C TYR A 280 -4.90 17.39 9.88
N PHE A 281 -5.14 16.32 10.63
CA PHE A 281 -4.10 15.41 11.09
C PHE A 281 -3.32 14.79 9.91
N VAL A 282 -4.04 14.28 8.90
CA VAL A 282 -3.42 13.72 7.67
C VAL A 282 -2.69 14.81 6.88
N ALA A 283 -3.24 16.02 6.79
CA ALA A 283 -2.61 17.15 6.12
C ALA A 283 -1.26 17.51 6.74
N ILE A 284 -1.22 17.61 8.08
CA ILE A 284 0.00 17.89 8.85
C ILE A 284 1.01 16.74 8.71
N ALA A 285 0.57 15.50 8.88
CA ALA A 285 1.45 14.32 8.75
C ALA A 285 2.09 14.24 7.36
N GLY A 286 1.31 14.48 6.30
CA GLY A 286 1.82 14.53 4.93
C GLY A 286 2.74 15.72 4.68
N PHE A 287 2.44 16.90 5.24
CA PHE A 287 3.32 18.07 5.17
C PHE A 287 4.68 17.77 5.81
N VAL A 288 4.69 17.23 7.03
CA VAL A 288 5.92 16.84 7.73
C VAL A 288 6.69 15.81 6.92
N LYS A 289 6.00 14.77 6.41
CA LYS A 289 6.64 13.74 5.58
C LYS A 289 7.37 14.34 4.37
N PHE A 290 6.69 15.16 3.58
CA PHE A 290 7.28 15.71 2.35
C PHE A 290 8.31 16.82 2.60
N THR A 291 8.30 17.45 3.78
CA THR A 291 9.33 18.44 4.20
C THR A 291 10.62 17.73 4.66
N LEU A 292 10.50 16.54 5.25
CA LEU A 292 11.66 15.79 5.76
C LEU A 292 12.30 14.86 4.70
N GLN A 293 11.79 14.82 3.49
CA GLN A 293 12.39 14.14 2.35
C GLN A 293 13.56 14.93 1.77
#